data_974fa5aea6d53848052503abdcbf0844
#
_entry.id   974fa5aea6d53848052503abdcbf0844
#
_cell.length_a   1.000
_cell.length_b   1.000
_cell.length_c   1.000
_cell.angle_alpha   90.00
_cell.angle_beta   90.00
_cell.angle_gamma   90.00
#
_symmetry.space_group_name_H-M   'P 1'
#
loop_
_entity.id
_entity.type
_entity.pdbx_description
1 polymer ?
#
loop_
_entity_poly.entity_id
_entity_poly.type
_entity_poly.pdbx_seq_one_letter_code
_entity_poly.pdbx_strand_id
1 'polypeptide(L)'
;MRRQPKTHAFASLCLALLCLGGLALAPVVPAAAQDAGLYDAPIPADAGFVRILAGDGRAGATVQIEDRTLTTGADGVSPYLIFKAGRYPAGETEIAVAAGSFTTLVLGADGRLQTLADEPLASPKASGIHVYNLSALPAVTLFAPEFGRAVVEDVASGTTKGRAFGEGALVLEVRAGDRSLAAFPKRSINRRQAVSVIVTGPADAPRAVLVDNTVVRR
;
A
#
# COMPACT_ATOMS: atom_id res chain seq x y z
N MET A 1 45.79 -49.74 31.02
CA MET A 1 45.67 -51.10 30.55
C MET A 1 45.17 -51.07 29.15
N ARG A 2 46.09 -51.27 28.14
CA ARG A 2 46.22 -52.48 27.30
C ARG A 2 44.86 -52.80 26.65
N ARG A 3 44.67 -52.91 25.32
CA ARG A 3 45.53 -53.37 24.20
C ARG A 3 44.85 -52.98 22.88
N GLN A 4 45.62 -52.52 21.90
CA GLN A 4 45.47 -52.87 20.51
C GLN A 4 45.90 -54.36 20.34
N PRO A 5 45.77 -55.04 19.18
CA PRO A 5 45.72 -54.64 17.79
C PRO A 5 44.86 -55.62 16.88
N LYS A 6 44.69 -55.41 15.61
CA LYS A 6 45.36 -56.08 14.49
C LYS A 6 44.63 -55.88 13.16
N THR A 7 45.34 -55.30 12.26
CA THR A 7 45.47 -55.51 10.80
C THR A 7 44.96 -56.83 10.25
N HIS A 8 44.30 -56.77 9.08
CA HIS A 8 44.60 -57.63 7.93
C HIS A 8 44.25 -56.94 6.63
N ALA A 9 45.28 -56.75 5.83
CA ALA A 9 45.22 -56.47 4.40
C ALA A 9 44.96 -57.81 3.67
N PHE A 10 44.23 -57.77 2.57
CA PHE A 10 44.45 -58.65 1.44
C PHE A 10 44.03 -57.97 0.12
N ALA A 11 44.92 -58.11 -0.77
CA ALA A 11 45.03 -57.53 -2.09
C ALA A 11 44.26 -58.36 -3.15
N SER A 12 44.23 -57.75 -4.31
CA SER A 12 44.09 -58.36 -5.65
C SER A 12 42.66 -58.43 -6.20
N LEU A 13 42.34 -58.03 -7.38
CA LEU A 13 42.94 -58.23 -8.70
C LEU A 13 42.00 -57.61 -9.76
N CYS A 14 42.59 -57.00 -10.73
CA CYS A 14 42.10 -56.53 -12.03
C CYS A 14 40.82 -57.16 -12.60
N LEU A 15 39.92 -56.35 -13.16
CA LEU A 15 39.36 -56.62 -14.47
C LEU A 15 39.03 -55.32 -15.20
N ALA A 16 39.77 -55.04 -16.27
CA ALA A 16 39.50 -54.01 -17.22
C ALA A 16 38.28 -54.40 -18.06
N LEU A 17 37.25 -53.54 -18.11
CA LEU A 17 36.24 -53.63 -19.16
C LEU A 17 36.05 -52.22 -19.75
N LEU A 18 36.57 -52.09 -20.97
CA LEU A 18 36.25 -51.00 -21.87
C LEU A 18 34.73 -50.99 -22.13
N CYS A 19 34.03 -49.95 -21.71
CA CYS A 19 32.76 -49.59 -22.30
C CYS A 19 32.90 -48.19 -22.89
N LEU A 20 33.13 -48.17 -24.22
CA LEU A 20 32.78 -47.00 -25.05
C LEU A 20 31.28 -46.78 -24.93
N GLY A 21 30.90 -45.76 -24.16
CA GLY A 21 29.51 -45.33 -24.02
C GLY A 21 29.44 -43.88 -24.47
N GLY A 22 28.73 -43.66 -25.58
CA GLY A 22 28.62 -42.39 -26.30
C GLY A 22 28.31 -41.18 -25.42
N LEU A 23 29.05 -40.09 -25.65
CA LEU A 23 28.74 -38.77 -25.20
C LEU A 23 27.43 -38.34 -25.89
N ALA A 24 26.29 -38.53 -25.27
CA ALA A 24 25.07 -37.87 -25.67
C ALA A 24 25.23 -36.37 -25.33
N LEU A 25 25.49 -35.57 -26.34
CA LEU A 25 25.35 -34.11 -26.29
C LEU A 25 23.86 -33.86 -26.00
N ALA A 26 23.51 -33.69 -24.72
CA ALA A 26 22.22 -33.12 -24.35
C ALA A 26 22.20 -31.68 -24.89
N PRO A 27 21.16 -31.25 -25.61
CA PRO A 27 21.04 -29.87 -26.00
C PRO A 27 20.97 -29.06 -24.71
N VAL A 28 21.96 -28.16 -24.51
CA VAL A 28 21.89 -27.09 -23.50
C VAL A 28 20.75 -26.20 -23.97
N VAL A 29 19.55 -26.45 -23.45
CA VAL A 29 18.45 -25.48 -23.53
C VAL A 29 18.96 -24.26 -22.75
N PRO A 30 19.17 -23.09 -23.38
CA PRO A 30 19.48 -21.91 -22.62
C PRO A 30 18.33 -21.74 -21.60
N ALA A 31 18.65 -21.83 -20.32
CA ALA A 31 17.74 -21.38 -19.29
C ALA A 31 17.47 -19.91 -19.62
N ALA A 32 16.33 -19.64 -20.25
CA ALA A 32 15.82 -18.29 -20.36
C ALA A 32 15.79 -17.79 -18.91
N ALA A 33 16.70 -16.88 -18.62
CA ALA A 33 16.83 -16.29 -17.32
C ALA A 33 15.46 -15.80 -16.90
N GLN A 34 14.91 -16.42 -15.87
CA GLN A 34 13.71 -15.96 -15.19
C GLN A 34 14.09 -14.72 -14.35
N ASP A 35 14.67 -13.70 -15.00
CA ASP A 35 14.88 -12.38 -14.43
C ASP A 35 13.59 -11.55 -14.37
N ALA A 36 12.45 -12.12 -14.79
CA ALA A 36 11.14 -11.47 -14.78
C ALA A 36 10.59 -11.20 -13.36
N GLY A 37 11.31 -11.57 -12.30
CA GLY A 37 10.86 -11.39 -10.92
C GLY A 37 11.68 -10.41 -10.08
N LEU A 38 12.84 -9.92 -10.57
CA LEU A 38 13.74 -9.07 -9.76
C LEU A 38 13.43 -7.57 -9.88
N TYR A 39 12.72 -7.15 -10.90
CA TYR A 39 12.32 -5.75 -11.08
C TYR A 39 10.82 -5.68 -11.34
N ASP A 40 10.11 -5.04 -10.42
CA ASP A 40 8.71 -4.67 -10.69
C ASP A 40 8.63 -3.91 -12.00
N ALA A 41 7.69 -4.27 -12.88
CA ALA A 41 7.46 -3.56 -14.12
C ALA A 41 7.29 -2.04 -13.83
N PRO A 42 7.90 -1.16 -14.61
CA PRO A 42 7.74 0.27 -14.39
C PRO A 42 6.27 0.65 -14.51
N ILE A 43 5.83 1.56 -13.65
CA ILE A 43 4.48 2.10 -13.71
C ILE A 43 4.32 2.85 -15.03
N PRO A 44 3.30 2.55 -15.86
CA PRO A 44 3.06 3.26 -17.10
C PRO A 44 2.92 4.76 -16.89
N ALA A 45 3.42 5.57 -17.83
CA ALA A 45 3.36 7.03 -17.73
C ALA A 45 1.91 7.58 -17.75
N ASP A 46 0.98 6.81 -18.34
CA ASP A 46 -0.45 7.11 -18.41
C ASP A 46 -1.25 6.43 -17.27
N ALA A 47 -0.57 5.94 -16.24
CA ALA A 47 -1.23 5.34 -15.09
C ALA A 47 -1.75 6.38 -14.10
N GLY A 48 -2.92 6.13 -13.55
CA GLY A 48 -3.46 6.76 -12.35
C GLY A 48 -3.71 5.70 -11.27
N PHE A 49 -4.03 6.14 -10.07
CA PHE A 49 -4.13 5.29 -8.89
C PHE A 49 -5.51 5.46 -8.25
N VAL A 50 -6.19 4.35 -8.01
CA VAL A 50 -7.53 4.37 -7.42
C VAL A 50 -7.56 3.47 -6.20
N ARG A 51 -8.16 3.94 -5.12
CA ARG A 51 -8.50 3.14 -3.94
C ARG A 51 -9.92 3.39 -3.49
N ILE A 52 -10.41 2.55 -2.59
CA ILE A 52 -11.67 2.76 -1.91
C ILE A 52 -11.48 2.98 -0.40
N LEU A 53 -12.36 3.79 0.15
CA LEU A 53 -12.57 3.99 1.58
C LEU A 53 -14.02 3.64 1.91
N ALA A 54 -14.25 2.86 2.95
CA ALA A 54 -15.59 2.74 3.53
C ALA A 54 -15.86 3.96 4.42
N GLY A 55 -16.88 4.75 4.10
CA GLY A 55 -17.23 5.97 4.85
C GLY A 55 -17.61 5.71 6.31
N ASP A 56 -18.03 4.49 6.63
CA ASP A 56 -18.30 4.00 7.98
C ASP A 56 -17.11 3.22 8.60
N GLY A 57 -16.00 3.12 7.89
CA GLY A 57 -14.79 2.43 8.35
C GLY A 57 -14.88 0.90 8.34
N ARG A 58 -15.90 0.29 7.69
CA ARG A 58 -16.05 -1.17 7.68
C ARG A 58 -14.99 -1.87 6.83
N ALA A 59 -14.52 -3.02 7.30
CA ALA A 59 -13.71 -3.94 6.53
C ALA A 59 -14.54 -4.72 5.51
N GLY A 60 -13.88 -5.21 4.45
CA GLY A 60 -14.51 -6.07 3.44
C GLY A 60 -15.52 -5.38 2.53
N ALA A 61 -15.62 -4.05 2.57
CA ALA A 61 -16.42 -3.31 1.61
C ALA A 61 -15.79 -3.43 0.21
N THR A 62 -16.59 -3.64 -0.82
CA THR A 62 -16.12 -3.89 -2.18
C THR A 62 -16.71 -2.91 -3.18
N VAL A 63 -15.91 -2.54 -4.17
CA VAL A 63 -16.34 -1.79 -5.36
C VAL A 63 -15.76 -2.48 -6.58
N GLN A 64 -16.61 -2.77 -7.54
CA GLN A 64 -16.20 -3.29 -8.84
C GLN A 64 -15.95 -2.12 -9.80
N ILE A 65 -14.77 -2.12 -10.42
CA ILE A 65 -14.39 -1.17 -11.47
C ILE A 65 -13.91 -2.00 -12.65
N GLU A 66 -14.70 -2.10 -13.70
CA GLU A 66 -14.51 -3.04 -14.81
C GLU A 66 -14.32 -4.50 -14.32
N ASP A 67 -13.18 -5.10 -14.64
CA ASP A 67 -12.78 -6.46 -14.27
C ASP A 67 -12.07 -6.53 -12.91
N ARG A 68 -11.90 -5.40 -12.22
CA ARG A 68 -11.16 -5.31 -10.95
C ARG A 68 -12.07 -5.06 -9.77
N THR A 69 -11.87 -5.81 -8.72
CA THR A 69 -12.54 -5.61 -7.43
C THR A 69 -11.58 -4.99 -6.44
N LEU A 70 -11.93 -3.82 -5.92
CA LEU A 70 -11.26 -3.20 -4.79
C LEU A 70 -11.97 -3.64 -3.52
N THR A 71 -11.19 -4.02 -2.50
CA THR A 71 -11.73 -4.48 -1.21
C THR A 71 -11.02 -3.76 -0.08
N THR A 72 -11.79 -3.21 0.87
CA THR A 72 -11.21 -2.57 2.05
C THR A 72 -10.63 -3.60 3.02
N GLY A 73 -9.45 -3.27 3.58
CA GLY A 73 -8.84 -4.01 4.68
C GLY A 73 -9.52 -3.75 6.03
N ALA A 74 -8.86 -4.20 7.10
CA ALA A 74 -9.35 -4.05 8.48
C ALA A 74 -9.59 -2.59 8.90
N ASP A 75 -8.83 -1.65 8.30
CA ASP A 75 -8.92 -0.21 8.58
C ASP A 75 -9.98 0.50 7.72
N GLY A 76 -10.79 -0.24 6.96
CA GLY A 76 -11.78 0.34 6.06
C GLY A 76 -11.20 0.97 4.80
N VAL A 77 -9.95 0.65 4.45
CA VAL A 77 -9.20 1.23 3.32
C VAL A 77 -8.64 0.13 2.44
N SER A 78 -8.69 0.29 1.11
CA SER A 78 -7.97 -0.58 0.20
C SER A 78 -6.58 0.01 -0.14
N PRO A 79 -5.62 -0.80 -0.61
CA PRO A 79 -4.47 -0.27 -1.31
C PRO A 79 -4.91 0.43 -2.60
N TYR A 80 -4.05 1.28 -3.16
CA TYR A 80 -4.25 1.80 -4.50
C TYR A 80 -3.99 0.71 -5.53
N LEU A 81 -4.89 0.59 -6.50
CA LEU A 81 -4.67 -0.16 -7.73
C LEU A 81 -4.33 0.80 -8.87
N ILE A 82 -3.51 0.30 -9.79
CA ILE A 82 -3.06 1.06 -10.95
C ILE A 82 -4.10 0.90 -12.07
N PHE A 83 -4.61 2.00 -12.57
CA PHE A 83 -5.49 2.06 -13.74
C PHE A 83 -4.81 2.88 -14.84
N LYS A 84 -5.10 2.60 -16.09
CA LYS A 84 -4.74 3.50 -17.19
C LYS A 84 -5.59 4.76 -17.08
N ALA A 85 -5.08 5.91 -17.53
CA ALA A 85 -5.89 7.12 -17.61
C ALA A 85 -7.12 6.89 -18.53
N GLY A 86 -8.31 7.23 -18.02
CA GLY A 86 -9.57 6.95 -18.72
C GLY A 86 -10.79 7.18 -17.85
N ARG A 87 -11.93 6.74 -18.36
CA ARG A 87 -13.20 6.74 -17.64
C ARG A 87 -13.66 5.31 -17.43
N TYR A 88 -14.15 5.02 -16.25
CA TYR A 88 -14.46 3.67 -15.79
C TYR A 88 -15.81 3.61 -15.09
N PRO A 89 -16.67 2.66 -15.43
CA PRO A 89 -17.88 2.41 -14.66
C PRO A 89 -17.53 1.85 -13.28
N ALA A 90 -18.13 2.41 -12.24
CA ALA A 90 -18.02 1.98 -10.86
C ALA A 90 -19.41 1.96 -10.24
N GLY A 91 -20.10 0.82 -10.31
CA GLY A 91 -21.52 0.72 -9.99
C GLY A 91 -22.38 1.61 -10.88
N GLU A 92 -23.19 2.48 -10.28
CA GLU A 92 -24.03 3.45 -11.01
C GLU A 92 -23.28 4.76 -11.35
N THR A 93 -22.01 4.88 -10.98
CA THR A 93 -21.21 6.09 -11.14
C THR A 93 -20.10 5.85 -12.16
N GLU A 94 -19.74 6.87 -12.92
CA GLU A 94 -18.55 6.88 -13.76
C GLU A 94 -17.43 7.65 -13.04
N ILE A 95 -16.24 7.07 -12.99
CA ILE A 95 -15.05 7.70 -12.41
C ILE A 95 -14.08 8.08 -13.53
N ALA A 96 -13.45 9.24 -13.40
CA ALA A 96 -12.37 9.69 -14.27
C ALA A 96 -11.03 9.48 -13.55
N VAL A 97 -10.12 8.76 -14.20
CA VAL A 97 -8.75 8.55 -13.72
C VAL A 97 -7.81 9.32 -14.63
N ALA A 98 -7.10 10.30 -14.10
CA ALA A 98 -6.09 11.02 -14.84
C ALA A 98 -4.68 10.41 -14.64
N ALA A 99 -3.81 10.57 -15.62
CA ALA A 99 -2.42 10.12 -15.50
C ALA A 99 -1.72 10.80 -14.32
N GLY A 100 -1.03 10.02 -13.51
CA GLY A 100 -0.33 10.49 -12.31
C GLY A 100 -1.23 10.89 -11.14
N SER A 101 -2.57 10.84 -11.30
CA SER A 101 -3.49 11.20 -10.22
C SER A 101 -3.67 10.07 -9.20
N PHE A 102 -3.98 10.47 -7.98
CA PHE A 102 -4.47 9.58 -6.93
C PHE A 102 -5.94 9.92 -6.68
N THR A 103 -6.79 8.92 -6.73
CA THR A 103 -8.23 9.05 -6.57
C THR A 103 -8.71 8.12 -5.49
N THR A 104 -9.44 8.66 -4.53
CA THR A 104 -10.07 7.90 -3.46
C THR A 104 -11.59 7.90 -3.66
N LEU A 105 -12.17 6.71 -3.79
CA LEU A 105 -13.61 6.52 -3.83
C LEU A 105 -14.11 6.22 -2.43
N VAL A 106 -14.99 7.05 -1.92
CA VAL A 106 -15.63 6.84 -0.63
C VAL A 106 -16.96 6.13 -0.86
N LEU A 107 -17.07 4.90 -0.35
CA LEU A 107 -18.30 4.13 -0.37
C LEU A 107 -19.13 4.48 0.88
N GLY A 108 -20.23 5.18 0.69
CA GLY A 108 -21.20 5.49 1.74
C GLY A 108 -21.89 4.25 2.30
N ALA A 109 -22.52 4.39 3.45
CA ALA A 109 -23.36 3.33 4.03
C ALA A 109 -24.58 3.01 3.15
N ASP A 110 -25.04 3.97 2.35
CA ASP A 110 -26.11 3.85 1.38
C ASP A 110 -25.69 3.20 0.05
N GLY A 111 -24.41 2.80 -0.07
CA GLY A 111 -23.85 2.21 -1.29
C GLY A 111 -23.43 3.22 -2.35
N ARG A 112 -23.64 4.51 -2.14
CA ARG A 112 -23.22 5.55 -3.08
C ARG A 112 -21.72 5.78 -3.01
N LEU A 113 -21.15 6.09 -4.18
CA LEU A 113 -19.73 6.43 -4.30
C LEU A 113 -19.58 7.96 -4.42
N GLN A 114 -18.70 8.49 -3.59
CA GLN A 114 -18.18 9.86 -3.71
C GLN A 114 -16.73 9.79 -4.17
N THR A 115 -16.37 10.55 -5.18
CA THR A 115 -14.98 10.65 -5.64
C THR A 115 -14.28 11.81 -4.96
N LEU A 116 -13.14 11.53 -4.32
CA LEU A 116 -12.22 12.53 -3.78
C LEU A 116 -10.91 12.47 -4.58
N ALA A 117 -10.51 13.59 -5.14
CA ALA A 117 -9.17 13.72 -5.72
C ALA A 117 -8.18 13.97 -4.59
N ASP A 118 -7.19 13.11 -4.48
CA ASP A 118 -6.15 13.30 -3.49
C ASP A 118 -5.22 14.42 -3.95
N GLU A 119 -4.90 15.33 -3.04
CA GLU A 119 -4.01 16.44 -3.35
C GLU A 119 -2.63 15.91 -3.74
N PRO A 120 -2.09 16.26 -4.92
CA PRO A 120 -0.81 15.74 -5.35
C PRO A 120 0.30 16.23 -4.42
N LEU A 121 1.21 15.35 -4.05
CA LEU A 121 2.41 15.74 -3.32
C LEU A 121 3.28 16.63 -4.22
N ALA A 122 3.84 17.67 -3.66
CA ALA A 122 4.67 18.65 -4.38
C ALA A 122 5.88 18.04 -5.12
N SER A 123 6.24 16.80 -4.80
CA SER A 123 7.31 16.06 -5.44
C SER A 123 7.08 14.56 -5.29
N PRO A 124 7.34 13.75 -6.33
CA PRO A 124 7.29 12.28 -6.22
C PRO A 124 8.34 11.70 -5.27
N LYS A 125 9.27 12.51 -4.79
CA LYS A 125 10.27 12.16 -3.77
C LYS A 125 9.87 12.63 -2.37
N ALA A 126 8.83 13.44 -2.24
CA ALA A 126 8.35 13.90 -0.96
C ALA A 126 7.62 12.80 -0.21
N SER A 127 7.63 12.90 1.10
CA SER A 127 6.69 12.19 1.97
C SER A 127 5.39 12.98 2.04
N GLY A 128 4.29 12.34 2.35
CA GLY A 128 3.01 13.03 2.42
C GLY A 128 2.10 12.51 3.51
N ILE A 129 1.27 13.41 3.98
CA ILE A 129 0.13 13.08 4.85
C ILE A 129 -1.13 13.59 4.17
N HIS A 130 -2.14 12.71 4.05
CA HIS A 130 -3.48 13.07 3.63
C HIS A 130 -4.43 12.89 4.81
N VAL A 131 -5.35 13.82 4.97
CA VAL A 131 -6.40 13.75 6.01
C VAL A 131 -7.74 13.74 5.31
N TYR A 132 -8.57 12.75 5.63
CA TYR A 132 -9.93 12.61 5.14
C TYR A 132 -10.87 12.82 6.31
N ASN A 133 -11.73 13.82 6.22
CA ASN A 133 -12.80 13.99 7.18
C ASN A 133 -14.11 13.43 6.59
N LEU A 134 -14.39 12.18 6.86
CA LEU A 134 -15.64 11.50 6.49
C LEU A 134 -16.61 11.40 7.67
N SER A 135 -16.33 12.13 8.73
CA SER A 135 -17.18 12.20 9.93
C SER A 135 -18.23 13.29 9.81
N ALA A 136 -19.18 13.28 10.74
CA ALA A 136 -20.16 14.36 10.88
C ALA A 136 -19.59 15.63 11.55
N LEU A 137 -18.31 15.65 11.90
CA LEU A 137 -17.66 16.85 12.44
C LEU A 137 -17.46 17.89 11.34
N PRO A 138 -17.77 19.18 11.58
CA PRO A 138 -17.67 20.22 10.56
C PRO A 138 -16.26 20.39 10.02
N ALA A 139 -15.24 20.25 10.89
CA ALA A 139 -13.84 20.31 10.51
C ALA A 139 -12.98 19.49 11.48
N VAL A 140 -11.85 18.96 10.97
CA VAL A 140 -10.82 18.31 11.78
C VAL A 140 -9.44 18.85 11.40
N THR A 141 -8.52 18.85 12.36
CA THR A 141 -7.14 19.29 12.19
C THR A 141 -6.21 18.18 12.62
N LEU A 142 -5.20 17.88 11.82
CA LEU A 142 -4.10 17.01 12.21
C LEU A 142 -2.99 17.85 12.85
N PHE A 143 -2.66 17.57 14.09
CA PHE A 143 -1.76 18.33 14.92
C PHE A 143 -0.51 17.52 15.26
N ALA A 144 0.64 18.15 15.38
CA ALA A 144 1.88 17.56 15.85
C ALA A 144 2.24 18.16 17.23
N PRO A 145 1.92 17.46 18.34
CA PRO A 145 2.11 17.98 19.68
C PRO A 145 3.57 18.33 20.00
N GLU A 146 4.53 17.54 19.50
CA GLU A 146 5.96 17.77 19.70
C GLU A 146 6.43 19.12 19.15
N PHE A 147 5.72 19.68 18.17
CA PHE A 147 6.05 20.96 17.53
C PHE A 147 5.05 22.06 17.85
N GLY A 148 4.02 21.77 18.62
CA GLY A 148 2.99 22.74 19.01
C GLY A 148 2.23 23.35 17.82
N ARG A 149 2.11 22.64 16.68
CA ARG A 149 1.52 23.20 15.45
C ARG A 149 0.68 22.18 14.67
N ALA A 150 -0.24 22.70 13.90
CA ALA A 150 -0.99 21.93 12.95
C ALA A 150 -0.12 21.46 11.76
N VAL A 151 -0.38 20.24 11.32
CA VAL A 151 0.22 19.61 10.12
C VAL A 151 -0.72 19.82 8.93
N VAL A 152 -2.01 19.53 9.11
CA VAL A 152 -3.06 19.78 8.12
C VAL A 152 -4.23 20.42 8.87
N GLU A 153 -4.69 21.58 8.42
CA GLU A 153 -5.69 22.38 9.12
C GLU A 153 -7.05 22.34 8.44
N ASP A 154 -8.10 22.37 9.24
CA ASP A 154 -9.47 22.65 8.85
C ASP A 154 -9.96 21.81 7.65
N VAL A 155 -9.84 20.49 7.79
CA VAL A 155 -10.39 19.55 6.80
C VAL A 155 -11.90 19.47 7.02
N ALA A 156 -12.66 20.07 6.11
CA ALA A 156 -14.12 20.07 6.19
C ALA A 156 -14.72 18.68 6.02
N SER A 157 -15.92 18.46 6.57
CA SER A 157 -16.66 17.20 6.38
C SER A 157 -16.84 16.86 4.91
N GLY A 158 -16.66 15.61 4.54
CA GLY A 158 -16.77 15.11 3.17
C GLY A 158 -15.60 15.50 2.26
N THR A 159 -14.49 16.04 2.80
CA THR A 159 -13.33 16.48 2.01
C THR A 159 -12.03 15.82 2.44
N THR A 160 -10.99 16.04 1.64
CA THR A 160 -9.61 15.67 1.94
C THR A 160 -8.68 16.86 1.75
N LYS A 161 -7.61 16.89 2.53
CA LYS A 161 -6.47 17.80 2.32
C LYS A 161 -5.17 17.00 2.50
N GLY A 162 -4.16 17.35 1.69
CA GLY A 162 -2.84 16.75 1.75
C GLY A 162 -1.75 17.75 2.09
N ARG A 163 -0.65 17.28 2.64
CA ARG A 163 0.56 18.05 2.84
C ARG A 163 1.80 17.23 2.57
N ALA A 164 2.68 17.75 1.73
CA ALA A 164 4.02 17.23 1.58
C ALA A 164 4.93 17.72 2.72
N PHE A 165 5.84 16.86 3.16
CA PHE A 165 6.87 17.22 4.14
C PHE A 165 8.15 16.42 3.87
N GLY A 166 9.23 16.74 4.58
CA GLY A 166 10.46 15.96 4.58
C GLY A 166 10.28 14.63 5.35
N GLU A 167 11.26 13.75 5.26
CA GLU A 167 11.31 12.56 6.11
C GLU A 167 11.41 12.95 7.59
N GLY A 168 10.84 12.14 8.47
CA GLY A 168 10.89 12.40 9.90
C GLY A 168 9.99 11.46 10.71
N ALA A 169 10.11 11.56 12.01
CA ALA A 169 9.25 10.85 12.94
C ALA A 169 8.34 11.84 13.69
N LEU A 170 7.05 11.58 13.66
CA LEU A 170 6.03 12.46 14.23
C LEU A 170 5.10 11.70 15.16
N VAL A 171 4.74 12.33 16.28
CA VAL A 171 3.51 12.03 17.02
C VAL A 171 2.41 12.84 16.36
N LEU A 172 1.30 12.22 16.06
CA LEU A 172 0.18 12.85 15.39
C LEU A 172 -1.08 12.75 16.25
N GLU A 173 -1.86 13.81 16.24
CA GLU A 173 -3.12 13.92 16.98
C GLU A 173 -4.18 14.53 16.08
N VAL A 174 -5.35 13.91 16.04
CA VAL A 174 -6.52 14.48 15.37
C VAL A 174 -7.31 15.29 16.38
N ARG A 175 -7.67 16.51 15.99
CA ARG A 175 -8.46 17.44 16.82
C ARG A 175 -9.69 17.96 16.09
N ALA A 176 -10.72 18.27 16.86
CA ALA A 176 -11.84 19.11 16.43
C ALA A 176 -11.93 20.32 17.37
N GLY A 177 -11.48 21.48 16.89
CA GLY A 177 -11.17 22.62 17.76
C GLY A 177 -10.10 22.21 18.79
N ASP A 178 -10.37 22.46 20.07
CA ASP A 178 -9.46 22.10 21.17
C ASP A 178 -9.62 20.66 21.65
N ARG A 179 -10.63 19.92 21.16
CA ARG A 179 -10.89 18.54 21.58
C ARG A 179 -9.98 17.57 20.83
N SER A 180 -9.17 16.81 21.56
CA SER A 180 -8.45 15.64 21.04
C SER A 180 -9.43 14.52 20.73
N LEU A 181 -9.37 13.98 19.53
CA LEU A 181 -10.20 12.86 19.07
C LEU A 181 -9.45 11.55 19.10
N ALA A 182 -8.20 11.57 18.66
CA ALA A 182 -7.31 10.42 18.63
C ALA A 182 -5.85 10.87 18.63
N ALA A 183 -5.00 10.13 19.31
CA ALA A 183 -3.55 10.29 19.25
C ALA A 183 -2.92 9.01 18.69
N PHE A 184 -1.97 9.19 17.77
CA PHE A 184 -1.23 8.09 17.19
C PHE A 184 0.19 8.04 17.77
N PRO A 185 0.72 6.83 18.02
CA PRO A 185 2.09 6.71 18.50
C PRO A 185 3.08 7.30 17.50
N LYS A 186 4.27 7.64 17.99
CA LYS A 186 5.35 8.16 17.14
C LYS A 186 5.60 7.25 15.96
N ARG A 187 5.50 7.81 14.76
CA ARG A 187 5.66 7.09 13.50
C ARG A 187 6.71 7.75 12.62
N SER A 188 7.64 6.94 12.14
CA SER A 188 8.57 7.37 11.11
C SER A 188 7.89 7.33 9.75
N ILE A 189 8.00 8.42 9.02
CA ILE A 189 7.54 8.53 7.64
C ILE A 189 8.77 8.82 6.79
N ASN A 190 9.12 7.84 5.95
CA ASN A 190 10.32 7.88 5.14
C ASN A 190 10.06 8.59 3.81
N ARG A 191 11.12 8.90 3.08
CA ARG A 191 11.02 9.44 1.72
C ARG A 191 10.13 8.57 0.84
N ARG A 192 9.33 9.20 0.00
CA ARG A 192 8.37 8.55 -0.94
C ARG A 192 7.27 7.75 -0.23
N GLN A 193 7.14 7.87 1.06
CA GLN A 193 6.09 7.25 1.83
C GLN A 193 4.98 8.27 2.08
N ALA A 194 3.75 7.87 1.81
CA ALA A 194 2.59 8.65 2.18
C ALA A 194 1.73 7.86 3.15
N VAL A 195 1.10 8.59 4.07
CA VAL A 195 0.15 8.03 5.03
C VAL A 195 -1.17 8.79 4.94
N SER A 196 -2.25 8.14 5.32
CA SER A 196 -3.56 8.76 5.41
C SER A 196 -4.11 8.68 6.82
N VAL A 197 -4.64 9.78 7.30
CA VAL A 197 -5.48 9.84 8.50
C VAL A 197 -6.92 9.95 8.04
N ILE A 198 -7.75 9.01 8.47
CA ILE A 198 -9.15 8.94 8.06
C ILE A 198 -10.00 9.06 9.31
N VAL A 199 -10.88 10.06 9.32
CA VAL A 199 -11.83 10.31 10.41
C VAL A 199 -13.22 9.98 9.92
N THR A 200 -13.90 9.07 10.62
CA THR A 200 -15.25 8.57 10.30
C THR A 200 -16.17 8.66 11.51
N GLY A 201 -17.45 8.43 11.30
CA GLY A 201 -18.44 8.28 12.37
C GLY A 201 -19.18 9.56 12.73
N PRO A 202 -20.11 9.46 13.69
CA PRO A 202 -20.91 10.59 14.15
C PRO A 202 -20.08 11.59 14.99
N ALA A 203 -20.57 12.82 15.14
CA ALA A 203 -19.83 13.89 15.81
C ALA A 203 -19.54 13.62 17.29
N ASP A 204 -20.37 12.85 17.96
CA ASP A 204 -20.25 12.47 19.37
C ASP A 204 -19.30 11.25 19.57
N ALA A 205 -19.15 10.40 18.56
CA ALA A 205 -18.31 9.22 18.60
C ALA A 205 -17.44 9.05 17.32
N PRO A 206 -16.62 10.06 16.96
CA PRO A 206 -15.74 9.97 15.80
C PRO A 206 -14.65 8.94 16.05
N ARG A 207 -14.22 8.28 14.96
CA ARG A 207 -13.09 7.35 14.94
C ARG A 207 -12.04 7.88 13.99
N ALA A 208 -10.76 7.71 14.32
CA ALA A 208 -9.67 8.05 13.44
C ALA A 208 -8.71 6.86 13.32
N VAL A 209 -8.26 6.59 12.10
CA VAL A 209 -7.25 5.58 11.79
C VAL A 209 -6.12 6.22 11.00
N LEU A 210 -4.91 5.71 11.20
CA LEU A 210 -3.71 6.10 10.46
C LEU A 210 -3.24 4.89 9.65
N VAL A 211 -3.19 5.01 8.33
CA VAL A 211 -2.84 3.93 7.41
C VAL A 211 -1.72 4.33 6.46
N ASP A 212 -0.93 3.35 6.02
CA ASP A 212 0.04 3.55 4.95
C ASP A 212 -0.65 3.56 3.60
N ASN A 213 -0.24 4.48 2.74
CA ASN A 213 -0.67 4.50 1.35
C ASN A 213 0.19 3.51 0.56
N THR A 214 -0.36 2.35 0.26
CA THR A 214 0.31 1.31 -0.50
C THR A 214 -0.26 1.21 -1.92
N VAL A 215 0.59 0.90 -2.89
CA VAL A 215 0.21 0.66 -4.29
C VAL A 215 0.45 -0.81 -4.60
N VAL A 216 -0.57 -1.50 -5.08
CA VAL A 216 -0.46 -2.89 -5.55
C VAL A 216 -0.18 -2.87 -7.04
N ARG A 217 0.91 -3.50 -7.44
CA ARG A 217 1.30 -3.71 -8.83
C ARG A 217 0.87 -5.13 -9.23
N ARG A 218 -0.14 -5.22 -10.06
CA ARG A 218 -0.61 -6.48 -10.64
C ARG A 218 -0.81 -6.30 -12.14
#